data_f0f999023a8caeca26d42a7048a3b386
#
_entry.id   f0f999023a8caeca26d42a7048a3b386
#
_cell.length_a   1.000
_cell.length_b   1.000
_cell.length_c   1.000
_cell.angle_alpha   90.00
_cell.angle_beta   90.00
_cell.angle_gamma   90.00
#
_symmetry.space_group_name_H-M   'P 1'
#
loop_
_entity.id
_entity.type
_entity.pdbx_description
1 polymer ?
#
loop_
_entity_poly.entity_id
_entity_poly.type
_entity_poly.pdbx_seq_one_letter_code
_entity_poly.pdbx_strand_id
1 'polypeptide(L)'
;KTLAELHPEWVFPSFSAALMYGLWVPYSRLNPIRICAPNAPYRRRSKHLWVSRLTPTDVHLEGEANVTGLCQTLLESALDAPVHLALPTIDSALRYLLISREDLLEYAQREGYRRRGIGRARAAFAHADGESENGGESMVRGIIIELGFMPPTMLQAELPDPLNQGHVYRVDMLWELDDGRCVIGEVDGA
;
A
#
# COMPACT_ATOMS: atom_id res chain seq x y z
N LYS A 1 10.57 -5.33 26.50
CA LYS A 1 11.49 -4.97 25.41
C LYS A 1 10.90 -5.40 24.08
N THR A 2 10.93 -4.52 23.10
CA THR A 2 10.48 -4.78 21.73
C THR A 2 11.53 -5.63 20.97
N LEU A 3 11.15 -6.19 19.80
CA LEU A 3 12.12 -6.89 18.95
C LEU A 3 13.22 -5.95 18.46
N ALA A 4 12.90 -4.69 18.20
CA ALA A 4 13.88 -3.68 17.77
C ALA A 4 14.92 -3.40 18.86
N GLU A 5 14.50 -3.25 20.13
CA GLU A 5 15.44 -3.09 21.26
C GLU A 5 16.33 -4.31 21.50
N LEU A 6 15.80 -5.51 21.26
CA LEU A 6 16.55 -6.76 21.43
C LEU A 6 17.54 -7.01 20.29
N HIS A 7 17.24 -6.49 19.10
CA HIS A 7 17.98 -6.70 17.87
C HIS A 7 18.15 -5.38 17.10
N PRO A 8 18.95 -4.45 17.61
CA PRO A 8 19.15 -3.15 16.98
C PRO A 8 19.81 -3.24 15.59
N GLU A 9 20.43 -4.37 15.25
CA GLU A 9 21.02 -4.64 13.95
C GLU A 9 19.99 -5.12 12.89
N TRP A 10 18.74 -5.41 13.29
CA TRP A 10 17.71 -5.83 12.35
C TRP A 10 17.08 -4.62 11.63
N VAL A 11 16.81 -4.81 10.35
CA VAL A 11 16.06 -3.84 9.55
C VAL A 11 14.72 -4.46 9.18
N PHE A 12 13.63 -3.73 9.42
CA PHE A 12 12.27 -4.17 9.10
C PHE A 12 11.90 -3.70 7.69
N PRO A 13 11.56 -4.60 6.75
CA PRO A 13 11.11 -4.26 5.40
C PRO A 13 9.61 -4.46 5.20
N SER A 14 9.08 -4.05 4.03
CA SER A 14 7.75 -4.37 3.55
C SER A 14 6.66 -3.95 4.56
N PHE A 15 5.60 -4.73 4.72
CA PHE A 15 4.49 -4.42 5.64
C PHE A 15 4.92 -4.20 7.11
N SER A 16 6.04 -4.78 7.55
CA SER A 16 6.57 -4.51 8.89
C SER A 16 7.09 -3.08 9.01
N ALA A 17 7.80 -2.58 8.01
CA ALA A 17 8.21 -1.18 7.94
C ALA A 17 7.00 -0.25 7.74
N ALA A 18 6.09 -0.62 6.83
CA ALA A 18 4.89 0.16 6.56
C ALA A 18 4.06 0.43 7.82
N LEU A 19 3.92 -0.58 8.70
CA LEU A 19 3.24 -0.42 9.99
C LEU A 19 3.97 0.58 10.91
N MET A 20 5.31 0.57 10.90
CA MET A 20 6.12 1.50 11.70
C MET A 20 6.04 2.93 11.18
N TYR A 21 5.89 3.11 9.87
CA TYR A 21 5.57 4.40 9.24
C TYR A 21 4.13 4.88 9.52
N GLY A 22 3.30 4.09 10.22
CA GLY A 22 1.89 4.43 10.48
C GLY A 22 0.97 4.27 9.28
N LEU A 23 1.39 3.53 8.26
CA LEU A 23 0.58 3.29 7.06
C LEU A 23 -0.51 2.24 7.31
N TRP A 24 -1.55 2.24 6.48
CA TRP A 24 -2.59 1.22 6.52
C TRP A 24 -2.02 -0.13 6.07
N VAL A 25 -2.04 -1.09 6.98
CA VAL A 25 -1.56 -2.44 6.70
C VAL A 25 -2.69 -3.43 6.93
N PRO A 26 -3.06 -4.24 5.91
CA PRO A 26 -4.08 -5.27 6.08
C PRO A 26 -3.71 -6.26 7.20
N TYR A 27 -4.65 -6.62 8.07
CA TYR A 27 -4.41 -7.54 9.19
C TYR A 27 -3.76 -8.86 8.76
N SER A 28 -4.13 -9.38 7.58
CA SER A 28 -3.54 -10.60 7.01
C SER A 28 -2.04 -10.48 6.70
N ARG A 29 -1.49 -9.26 6.71
CA ARG A 29 -0.07 -8.95 6.43
C ARG A 29 0.76 -8.63 7.66
N LEU A 30 0.15 -8.59 8.84
CA LEU A 30 0.85 -8.37 10.10
C LEU A 30 1.69 -9.58 10.54
N ASN A 31 1.39 -10.79 10.05
CA ASN A 31 2.14 -12.00 10.32
C ASN A 31 2.56 -12.71 9.01
N PRO A 32 3.77 -13.24 8.96
CA PRO A 32 4.89 -13.10 9.91
C PRO A 32 5.53 -11.71 9.86
N ILE A 33 6.11 -11.28 10.98
CA ILE A 33 6.96 -10.08 11.02
C ILE A 33 8.16 -10.33 10.10
N ARG A 34 8.46 -9.38 9.23
CA ARG A 34 9.60 -9.46 8.31
C ARG A 34 10.78 -8.68 8.84
N ILE A 35 11.95 -9.27 8.68
CA ILE A 35 13.23 -8.67 9.06
C ILE A 35 14.30 -8.95 8.01
N CYS A 36 15.26 -8.08 7.92
CA CYS A 36 16.57 -8.29 7.32
C CYS A 36 17.58 -8.38 8.46
N ALA A 37 18.26 -9.53 8.59
CA ALA A 37 19.27 -9.74 9.61
C ALA A 37 20.62 -9.93 8.91
N PRO A 38 21.61 -9.03 9.12
CA PRO A 38 22.86 -9.02 8.36
C PRO A 38 23.65 -10.34 8.46
N ASN A 39 23.57 -10.99 9.61
CA ASN A 39 24.33 -12.21 9.93
C ASN A 39 23.50 -13.50 9.86
N ALA A 40 22.29 -13.45 9.30
CA ALA A 40 21.48 -14.65 9.16
C ALA A 40 22.06 -15.58 8.07
N PRO A 41 22.50 -16.79 8.40
CA PRO A 41 23.20 -17.66 7.45
C PRO A 41 22.29 -18.19 6.34
N TYR A 42 20.97 -18.13 6.52
CA TYR A 42 19.98 -18.60 5.58
C TYR A 42 18.61 -17.95 5.80
N ARG A 43 17.77 -18.03 4.76
CA ARG A 43 16.37 -17.60 4.83
C ARG A 43 15.60 -18.48 5.81
N ARG A 44 15.15 -17.90 6.92
CA ARG A 44 14.33 -18.57 7.92
C ARG A 44 12.91 -18.02 7.87
N ARG A 45 11.93 -18.91 7.85
CA ARG A 45 10.51 -18.58 7.99
C ARG A 45 9.90 -19.43 9.08
N SER A 46 9.31 -18.78 10.06
CA SER A 46 8.46 -19.39 11.07
C SER A 46 7.04 -18.84 10.96
N LYS A 47 6.15 -19.30 11.84
CA LYS A 47 4.78 -18.76 11.92
C LYS A 47 4.77 -17.25 12.21
N HIS A 48 5.73 -16.74 12.95
CA HIS A 48 5.75 -15.37 13.46
C HIS A 48 6.88 -14.49 12.91
N LEU A 49 7.91 -15.07 12.34
CA LEU A 49 9.09 -14.34 11.88
C LEU A 49 9.57 -14.86 10.54
N TRP A 50 9.84 -13.94 9.63
CA TRP A 50 10.42 -14.22 8.32
C TRP A 50 11.70 -13.40 8.11
N VAL A 51 12.83 -14.09 8.13
CA VAL A 51 14.13 -13.49 7.77
C VAL A 51 14.22 -13.42 6.24
N SER A 52 14.27 -12.22 5.74
CA SER A 52 14.41 -11.94 4.30
C SER A 52 15.89 -11.86 3.91
N ARG A 53 16.20 -12.20 2.65
CA ARG A 53 17.52 -11.94 2.03
C ARG A 53 17.58 -10.58 1.34
N LEU A 54 16.56 -9.76 1.51
CA LEU A 54 16.55 -8.42 0.98
C LEU A 54 17.77 -7.67 1.52
N THR A 55 18.48 -6.96 0.64
CA THR A 55 19.50 -6.01 1.05
C THR A 55 18.83 -4.63 1.15
N PRO A 56 18.77 -4.04 2.34
CA PRO A 56 18.30 -2.67 2.47
C PRO A 56 19.22 -1.73 1.69
N THR A 57 18.64 -0.90 0.81
CA THR A 57 19.39 0.09 0.05
C THR A 57 19.38 1.44 0.73
N ASP A 58 18.40 1.66 1.59
CA ASP A 58 18.21 2.86 2.38
C ASP A 58 17.58 2.44 3.72
N VAL A 59 18.10 2.94 4.83
CA VAL A 59 17.67 2.58 6.18
C VAL A 59 17.38 3.84 6.97
N HIS A 60 16.19 3.90 7.53
CA HIS A 60 15.71 4.99 8.37
C HIS A 60 15.42 4.47 9.77
N LEU A 61 15.46 5.36 10.75
CA LEU A 61 15.08 5.07 12.12
C LEU A 61 13.65 5.58 12.36
N GLU A 62 12.73 4.64 12.64
CA GLU A 62 11.35 4.95 13.03
C GLU A 62 11.13 4.48 14.47
N GLY A 63 11.05 5.45 15.38
CA GLY A 63 11.11 5.17 16.82
C GLY A 63 12.43 4.52 17.19
N GLU A 64 12.39 3.26 17.67
CA GLU A 64 13.58 2.47 18.04
C GLU A 64 13.94 1.41 16.98
N ALA A 65 13.25 1.40 15.84
CA ALA A 65 13.40 0.35 14.82
C ALA A 65 14.06 0.89 13.54
N ASN A 66 15.05 0.17 13.03
CA ASN A 66 15.56 0.41 11.70
C ASN A 66 14.59 -0.17 10.67
N VAL A 67 14.15 0.64 9.71
CA VAL A 67 13.22 0.28 8.64
C VAL A 67 13.84 0.55 7.27
N THR A 68 13.38 -0.15 6.24
CA THR A 68 13.74 0.21 4.86
C THR A 68 13.13 1.56 4.49
N GLY A 69 13.81 2.34 3.65
CA GLY A 69 13.28 3.59 3.11
C GLY A 69 11.91 3.41 2.47
N LEU A 70 11.11 4.46 2.41
CA LEU A 70 9.69 4.40 2.04
C LEU A 70 9.45 3.76 0.67
N CYS A 71 10.16 4.19 -0.38
CA CYS A 71 10.03 3.61 -1.72
C CYS A 71 10.33 2.10 -1.73
N GLN A 72 11.37 1.66 -1.02
CA GLN A 72 11.71 0.25 -0.89
C GLN A 72 10.63 -0.50 -0.13
N THR A 73 10.13 0.06 0.96
CA THR A 73 9.04 -0.51 1.78
C THR A 73 7.80 -0.78 0.94
N LEU A 74 7.36 0.20 0.15
CA LEU A 74 6.18 0.10 -0.69
C LEU A 74 6.39 -0.89 -1.85
N LEU A 75 7.56 -0.87 -2.49
CA LEU A 75 7.89 -1.84 -3.55
C LEU A 75 7.88 -3.27 -3.00
N GLU A 76 8.53 -3.53 -1.86
CA GLU A 76 8.55 -4.86 -1.24
C GLU A 76 7.15 -5.33 -0.84
N SER A 77 6.29 -4.43 -0.35
CA SER A 77 4.90 -4.74 -0.03
C SER A 77 4.11 -5.14 -1.28
N ALA A 78 4.26 -4.38 -2.37
CA ALA A 78 3.58 -4.63 -3.63
C ALA A 78 4.08 -5.90 -4.36
N LEU A 79 5.37 -6.24 -4.23
CA LEU A 79 5.91 -7.50 -4.77
C LEU A 79 5.36 -8.74 -4.07
N ASP A 80 5.05 -8.62 -2.78
CA ASP A 80 4.69 -9.74 -1.91
C ASP A 80 3.17 -9.96 -1.76
N ALA A 81 2.36 -9.03 -2.25
CA ALA A 81 0.91 -9.06 -2.09
C ALA A 81 0.16 -8.92 -3.43
N PRO A 82 -1.08 -9.41 -3.52
CA PRO A 82 -2.00 -9.01 -4.57
C PRO A 82 -2.33 -7.51 -4.46
N VAL A 83 -2.85 -6.92 -5.55
CA VAL A 83 -3.08 -5.46 -5.64
C VAL A 83 -4.00 -4.98 -4.52
N HIS A 84 -5.10 -5.68 -4.25
CA HIS A 84 -6.07 -5.29 -3.21
C HIS A 84 -5.49 -5.27 -1.78
N LEU A 85 -4.40 -5.99 -1.52
CA LEU A 85 -3.71 -5.95 -0.22
C LEU A 85 -2.51 -5.00 -0.22
N ALA A 86 -2.01 -4.59 -1.38
CA ALA A 86 -0.93 -3.62 -1.49
C ALA A 86 -1.45 -2.17 -1.52
N LEU A 87 -2.57 -1.93 -2.22
CA LEU A 87 -3.13 -0.58 -2.41
C LEU A 87 -3.38 0.18 -1.10
N PRO A 88 -3.98 -0.41 -0.05
CA PRO A 88 -4.18 0.34 1.20
C PRO A 88 -2.90 0.97 1.74
N THR A 89 -1.80 0.22 1.71
CA THR A 89 -0.49 0.71 2.19
C THR A 89 0.08 1.78 1.28
N ILE A 90 -0.08 1.63 -0.04
CA ILE A 90 0.43 2.60 -1.03
C ILE A 90 -0.39 3.88 -0.97
N ASP A 91 -1.72 3.79 -0.96
CA ASP A 91 -2.62 4.94 -0.91
C ASP A 91 -2.43 5.76 0.37
N SER A 92 -2.27 5.09 1.52
CA SER A 92 -1.96 5.79 2.77
C SER A 92 -0.62 6.53 2.72
N ALA A 93 0.38 5.98 2.01
CA ALA A 93 1.66 6.65 1.83
C ALA A 93 1.54 7.89 0.94
N LEU A 94 0.75 7.83 -0.14
CA LEU A 94 0.46 9.00 -0.97
C LEU A 94 -0.32 10.06 -0.18
N ARG A 95 -1.28 9.65 0.67
CA ARG A 95 -2.11 10.56 1.46
C ARG A 95 -1.34 11.27 2.56
N TYR A 96 -0.46 10.57 3.28
CA TYR A 96 0.19 11.09 4.50
C TYR A 96 1.66 11.47 4.34
N LEU A 97 2.33 10.90 3.38
CA LEU A 97 3.75 11.12 3.17
C LEU A 97 3.93 11.70 1.77
N LEU A 98 4.61 12.83 1.67
CA LEU A 98 4.84 13.56 0.41
C LEU A 98 5.67 12.75 -0.61
N ILE A 99 5.11 11.63 -1.04
CA ILE A 99 5.62 10.78 -2.11
C ILE A 99 4.60 10.76 -3.24
N SER A 100 5.06 10.87 -4.48
CA SER A 100 4.20 10.81 -5.65
C SER A 100 4.10 9.39 -6.21
N ARG A 101 3.05 9.15 -6.99
CA ARG A 101 2.91 7.90 -7.76
C ARG A 101 4.03 7.75 -8.78
N GLU A 102 4.47 8.85 -9.36
CA GLU A 102 5.56 8.93 -10.32
C GLU A 102 6.88 8.47 -9.71
N ASP A 103 7.21 8.90 -8.49
CA ASP A 103 8.40 8.46 -7.76
C ASP A 103 8.40 6.94 -7.53
N LEU A 104 7.22 6.38 -7.19
CA LEU A 104 7.07 4.93 -7.00
C LEU A 104 7.25 4.14 -8.30
N LEU A 105 6.71 4.64 -9.40
CA LEU A 105 6.87 4.01 -10.73
C LEU A 105 8.33 4.07 -11.20
N GLU A 106 8.99 5.21 -11.03
CA GLU A 106 10.42 5.37 -11.32
C GLU A 106 11.27 4.44 -10.46
N TYR A 107 11.01 4.40 -9.16
CA TYR A 107 11.71 3.50 -8.24
C TYR A 107 11.50 2.02 -8.65
N ALA A 108 10.27 1.63 -8.99
CA ALA A 108 9.97 0.28 -9.46
C ALA A 108 10.63 -0.06 -10.82
N GLN A 109 10.85 0.93 -11.67
CA GLN A 109 11.58 0.73 -12.93
C GLN A 109 13.06 0.45 -12.66
N ARG A 110 13.67 1.20 -11.77
CA ARG A 110 15.09 1.09 -11.42
C ARG A 110 15.39 -0.16 -10.60
N GLU A 111 14.65 -0.36 -9.50
CA GLU A 111 14.95 -1.38 -8.49
C GLU A 111 14.14 -2.68 -8.66
N GLY A 112 13.12 -2.66 -9.52
CA GLY A 112 12.22 -3.79 -9.73
C GLY A 112 12.63 -4.73 -10.86
N TYR A 113 13.70 -4.45 -11.59
CA TYR A 113 14.11 -5.23 -12.75
C TYR A 113 14.30 -6.73 -12.41
N ARG A 114 13.68 -7.60 -13.21
CA ARG A 114 13.68 -9.07 -13.02
C ARG A 114 13.16 -9.59 -11.67
N ARG A 115 12.53 -8.76 -10.86
CA ARG A 115 11.95 -9.21 -9.60
C ARG A 115 10.60 -9.89 -9.83
N ARG A 116 10.41 -11.03 -9.15
CA ARG A 116 9.12 -11.74 -9.20
C ARG A 116 8.01 -10.83 -8.65
N GLY A 117 6.92 -10.70 -9.39
CA GLY A 117 5.78 -9.86 -8.99
C GLY A 117 5.86 -8.41 -9.46
N ILE A 118 6.93 -7.99 -10.19
CA ILE A 118 7.11 -6.59 -10.60
C ILE A 118 5.95 -6.06 -11.48
N GLY A 119 5.37 -6.89 -12.34
CA GLY A 119 4.20 -6.47 -13.13
C GLY A 119 3.01 -6.08 -12.24
N ARG A 120 2.77 -6.88 -11.19
CA ARG A 120 1.71 -6.62 -10.22
C ARG A 120 2.01 -5.39 -9.36
N ALA A 121 3.26 -5.21 -8.92
CA ALA A 121 3.67 -4.03 -8.19
C ALA A 121 3.50 -2.74 -9.02
N ARG A 122 3.89 -2.77 -10.30
CA ARG A 122 3.66 -1.65 -11.22
C ARG A 122 2.18 -1.36 -11.43
N ALA A 123 1.34 -2.39 -11.55
CA ALA A 123 -0.11 -2.22 -11.62
C ALA A 123 -0.65 -1.56 -10.36
N ALA A 124 -0.22 -2.00 -9.16
CA ALA A 124 -0.62 -1.37 -7.92
C ALA A 124 -0.22 0.12 -7.87
N PHE A 125 1.01 0.46 -8.26
CA PHE A 125 1.48 1.85 -8.30
C PHE A 125 0.74 2.70 -9.34
N ALA A 126 0.45 2.14 -10.52
CA ALA A 126 -0.29 2.84 -11.56
C ALA A 126 -1.73 3.20 -11.13
N HIS A 127 -2.32 2.40 -10.25
CA HIS A 127 -3.66 2.62 -9.70
C HIS A 127 -3.66 3.24 -8.30
N ALA A 128 -2.50 3.58 -7.76
CA ALA A 128 -2.40 4.20 -6.44
C ALA A 128 -3.03 5.61 -6.44
N ASP A 129 -3.77 5.93 -5.38
CA ASP A 129 -4.49 7.19 -5.26
C ASP A 129 -4.62 7.57 -3.78
N GLY A 130 -4.14 8.74 -3.42
CA GLY A 130 -4.18 9.28 -2.06
C GLY A 130 -5.54 9.83 -1.62
N GLU A 131 -6.55 9.85 -2.51
CA GLU A 131 -7.88 10.34 -2.18
C GLU A 131 -8.70 9.34 -1.35
N SER A 132 -8.42 8.03 -1.40
CA SER A 132 -9.07 7.06 -0.49
C SER A 132 -8.96 7.51 0.96
N GLU A 133 -10.07 7.48 1.71
CA GLU A 133 -10.10 7.94 3.10
C GLU A 133 -9.63 6.87 4.09
N ASN A 134 -9.77 5.61 3.71
CA ASN A 134 -9.37 4.48 4.55
C ASN A 134 -8.90 3.28 3.72
N GLY A 135 -8.28 2.32 4.43
CA GLY A 135 -7.75 1.11 3.78
C GLY A 135 -8.82 0.17 3.24
N GLY A 136 -10.07 0.27 3.70
CA GLY A 136 -11.21 -0.52 3.19
C GLY A 136 -11.58 -0.11 1.76
N GLU A 137 -11.70 1.18 1.52
CA GLU A 137 -11.94 1.75 0.18
C GLU A 137 -10.85 1.34 -0.80
N SER A 138 -9.57 1.51 -0.40
CA SER A 138 -8.42 1.08 -1.21
C SER A 138 -8.45 -0.41 -1.51
N MET A 139 -8.86 -1.25 -0.54
CA MET A 139 -8.95 -2.70 -0.72
C MET A 139 -10.06 -3.07 -1.71
N VAL A 140 -11.25 -2.49 -1.59
CA VAL A 140 -12.38 -2.73 -2.50
C VAL A 140 -12.00 -2.30 -3.92
N ARG A 141 -11.39 -1.13 -4.08
CA ARG A 141 -10.86 -0.64 -5.36
C ARG A 141 -9.83 -1.62 -5.95
N GLY A 142 -8.93 -2.13 -5.14
CA GLY A 142 -7.96 -3.14 -5.56
C GLY A 142 -8.60 -4.45 -6.03
N ILE A 143 -9.69 -4.90 -5.41
CA ILE A 143 -10.47 -6.07 -5.85
C ILE A 143 -11.11 -5.81 -7.21
N ILE A 144 -11.72 -4.65 -7.41
CA ILE A 144 -12.34 -4.22 -8.69
C ILE A 144 -11.31 -4.31 -9.83
N ILE A 145 -10.10 -3.77 -9.59
CA ILE A 145 -9.00 -3.79 -10.55
C ILE A 145 -8.53 -5.22 -10.85
N GLU A 146 -8.37 -6.07 -9.83
CA GLU A 146 -7.91 -7.46 -10.01
C GLU A 146 -8.92 -8.33 -10.74
N LEU A 147 -10.21 -8.04 -10.61
CA LEU A 147 -11.27 -8.70 -11.36
C LEU A 147 -11.36 -8.22 -12.81
N GLY A 148 -10.56 -7.23 -13.21
CA GLY A 148 -10.54 -6.68 -14.55
C GLY A 148 -11.71 -5.75 -14.86
N PHE A 149 -12.42 -5.27 -13.84
CA PHE A 149 -13.42 -4.23 -14.00
C PHE A 149 -12.77 -2.85 -14.17
N MET A 150 -13.50 -1.94 -14.79
CA MET A 150 -13.07 -0.55 -14.92
C MET A 150 -12.88 0.07 -13.52
N PRO A 151 -11.71 0.66 -13.23
CA PRO A 151 -11.53 1.38 -11.98
C PRO A 151 -12.45 2.60 -11.91
N PRO A 152 -12.76 3.12 -10.71
CA PRO A 152 -13.50 4.36 -10.56
C PRO A 152 -12.87 5.50 -11.35
N THR A 153 -13.68 6.34 -11.93
CA THR A 153 -13.26 7.56 -12.64
C THR A 153 -12.77 8.61 -11.64
N MET A 154 -13.44 8.68 -10.49
CA MET A 154 -13.11 9.60 -9.40
C MET A 154 -13.30 8.90 -8.04
N LEU A 155 -12.49 9.29 -7.07
CA LEU A 155 -12.66 8.96 -5.67
C LEU A 155 -13.12 10.19 -4.91
N GLN A 156 -13.89 9.98 -3.83
CA GLN A 156 -14.39 11.05 -2.95
C GLN A 156 -15.09 12.18 -3.72
N ALA A 157 -15.87 11.80 -4.76
CA ALA A 157 -16.51 12.74 -5.64
C ALA A 157 -17.66 13.48 -4.94
N GLU A 158 -17.72 14.80 -5.13
CA GLU A 158 -18.82 15.63 -4.63
C GLU A 158 -19.92 15.73 -5.69
N LEU A 159 -21.13 15.29 -5.33
CA LEU A 159 -22.30 15.33 -6.20
C LEU A 159 -23.33 16.30 -5.61
N PRO A 160 -23.91 17.23 -6.42
CA PRO A 160 -24.94 18.13 -5.94
C PRO A 160 -26.22 17.37 -5.58
N ASP A 161 -26.83 17.73 -4.44
CA ASP A 161 -28.13 17.19 -4.08
C ASP A 161 -29.23 17.82 -4.98
N PRO A 162 -29.92 17.00 -5.81
CA PRO A 162 -30.94 17.55 -6.71
C PRO A 162 -32.18 18.08 -5.98
N LEU A 163 -32.37 17.69 -4.72
CA LEU A 163 -33.54 18.06 -3.93
C LEU A 163 -33.26 19.20 -2.95
N ASN A 164 -31.97 19.51 -2.68
CA ASN A 164 -31.60 20.50 -1.67
C ASN A 164 -30.44 21.37 -2.20
N GLN A 165 -30.79 22.53 -2.76
CA GLN A 165 -29.82 23.45 -3.34
C GLN A 165 -28.76 23.88 -2.30
N GLY A 166 -27.49 23.71 -2.66
CA GLY A 166 -26.35 24.05 -1.81
C GLY A 166 -25.86 22.89 -0.91
N HIS A 167 -26.53 21.74 -0.95
CA HIS A 167 -26.05 20.51 -0.33
C HIS A 167 -25.32 19.64 -1.34
N VAL A 168 -24.24 18.98 -0.91
CA VAL A 168 -23.47 18.03 -1.72
C VAL A 168 -23.39 16.70 -0.99
N TYR A 169 -23.47 15.61 -1.74
CA TYR A 169 -23.13 14.26 -1.29
C TYR A 169 -21.70 13.98 -1.68
N ARG A 170 -20.90 13.46 -0.78
CA ARG A 170 -19.57 12.93 -1.09
C ARG A 170 -19.65 11.41 -1.13
N VAL A 171 -19.21 10.84 -2.25
CA VAL A 171 -19.27 9.40 -2.54
C VAL A 171 -17.88 8.81 -2.68
N ASP A 172 -17.66 7.60 -2.14
CA ASP A 172 -16.34 6.98 -2.09
C ASP A 172 -15.77 6.71 -3.48
N MET A 173 -16.61 6.23 -4.40
CA MET A 173 -16.24 5.87 -5.78
C MET A 173 -17.30 6.31 -6.77
N LEU A 174 -16.87 6.92 -7.85
CA LEU A 174 -17.74 7.35 -8.95
C LEU A 174 -17.21 6.76 -10.26
N TRP A 175 -18.12 6.22 -11.08
CA TRP A 175 -17.87 5.88 -12.48
C TRP A 175 -18.75 6.77 -13.35
N GLU A 176 -18.13 7.55 -14.23
CA GLU A 176 -18.81 8.25 -15.30
C GLU A 176 -18.82 7.34 -16.54
N LEU A 177 -20.02 7.07 -17.07
CA LEU A 177 -20.19 6.25 -18.24
C LEU A 177 -20.29 7.13 -19.51
N ASP A 178 -19.91 6.56 -20.67
CA ASP A 178 -19.89 7.26 -21.96
C ASP A 178 -21.28 7.82 -22.37
N ASP A 179 -22.36 7.27 -21.83
CA ASP A 179 -23.72 7.71 -22.08
C ASP A 179 -24.22 8.80 -21.10
N GLY A 180 -23.34 9.34 -20.27
CA GLY A 180 -23.62 10.39 -19.28
C GLY A 180 -24.27 9.90 -17.98
N ARG A 181 -24.44 8.60 -17.79
CA ARG A 181 -24.86 8.02 -16.51
C ARG A 181 -23.68 7.92 -15.56
N CYS A 182 -23.98 7.99 -14.26
CA CYS A 182 -23.01 7.74 -13.21
C CYS A 182 -23.38 6.50 -12.41
N VAL A 183 -22.38 5.76 -11.99
CA VAL A 183 -22.50 4.68 -11.00
C VAL A 183 -21.77 5.12 -9.75
N ILE A 184 -22.39 4.93 -8.60
CA ILE A 184 -21.84 5.27 -7.29
C ILE A 184 -21.51 3.98 -6.54
N GLY A 185 -20.35 3.93 -5.91
CA GLY A 185 -19.95 2.87 -4.99
C GLY A 185 -19.63 3.46 -3.62
N GLU A 186 -20.19 2.87 -2.59
CA GLU A 186 -19.95 3.20 -1.19
C GLU A 186 -19.35 1.99 -0.47
N VAL A 187 -18.43 2.22 0.44
CA VAL A 187 -17.79 1.19 1.27
C VAL A 187 -18.16 1.42 2.72
N ASP A 188 -19.24 0.79 3.14
CA ASP A 188 -19.68 0.85 4.53
C ASP A 188 -18.67 0.14 5.45
N GLY A 189 -18.22 0.84 6.47
CA GLY A 189 -17.40 0.25 7.54
C GLY A 189 -18.23 -0.70 8.39
N ALA A 190 -17.68 -1.89 8.72
CA ALA A 190 -18.27 -2.82 9.67
C ALA A 190 -17.99 -2.43 11.11
#